data_a5219b41e78c42ea4cb17231e72fb842
#
_entry.id   a5219b41e78c42ea4cb17231e72fb842
#
_cell.length_a   1.000
_cell.length_b   1.000
_cell.length_c   1.000
_cell.angle_alpha   90.00
_cell.angle_beta   90.00
_cell.angle_gamma   90.00
#
_symmetry.space_group_name_H-M   'P 1'
#
loop_
_entity.id
_entity.type
_entity.pdbx_description
1 polymer ?
#
loop_
_entity_poly.entity_id
_entity_poly.type
_entity_poly.pdbx_seq_one_letter_code
_entity_poly.pdbx_strand_id
1 'polypeptide(L)'
;MIYISLDTNFLNISKYKNLEKFELNSDFYEMYDLSRNKKCIDKCEVLLPELVYRELLQHEIEAYRKVYDTVEQYAMQLKDLFSFDFRYTPDEYEIELRRQADQYLAEEKIEILPVCKDAQFQNILETSIKKLPPFEGVKGKADKEFKDAVIWFSLIDYAKEHPADYIFVTKDKIFHGNENKKWLYNFFEENTGQKILFYHDAEEVRQNIIEFSEKSGLEEVEIVVQEKAWE
;
A
#
# COMPACT_ATOMS: atom_id res chain seq x y z
N MET A 1 19.59 0.36 6.33
CA MET A 1 18.48 0.10 5.39
C MET A 1 17.17 0.36 6.11
N ILE A 2 16.20 1.01 5.47
CA ILE A 2 14.84 1.21 5.96
C ILE A 2 13.89 0.67 4.91
N TYR A 3 13.00 -0.22 5.30
CA TYR A 3 11.90 -0.68 4.45
C TYR A 3 10.62 0.07 4.80
N ILE A 4 9.94 0.59 3.77
CA ILE A 4 8.71 1.36 3.91
C ILE A 4 7.57 0.55 3.29
N SER A 5 6.72 -0.03 4.10
CA SER A 5 5.55 -0.79 3.65
C SER A 5 4.29 0.06 3.69
N LEU A 6 3.44 -0.08 2.69
CA LEU A 6 2.26 0.76 2.47
C LEU A 6 0.98 -0.06 2.58
N ASP A 7 -0.03 0.49 3.24
CA ASP A 7 -1.37 -0.09 3.33
C ASP A 7 -2.29 0.41 2.21
N THR A 8 -3.33 -0.36 1.89
CA THR A 8 -4.34 -0.03 0.87
C THR A 8 -5.01 1.32 1.13
N ASN A 9 -5.32 1.65 2.40
CA ASN A 9 -5.97 2.92 2.73
C ASN A 9 -5.07 4.14 2.52
N PHE A 10 -3.75 3.99 2.58
CA PHE A 10 -2.80 5.03 2.22
C PHE A 10 -2.79 5.25 0.70
N LEU A 11 -2.86 4.17 -0.08
CA LEU A 11 -2.85 4.16 -1.53
C LEU A 11 -4.25 4.40 -2.14
N ASN A 12 -5.26 4.73 -1.32
CA ASN A 12 -6.65 4.82 -1.76
C ASN A 12 -6.82 5.83 -2.88
N ILE A 13 -7.34 5.32 -3.98
CA ILE A 13 -7.45 6.01 -5.26
C ILE A 13 -8.64 6.95 -5.22
N SER A 14 -8.47 8.17 -5.72
CA SER A 14 -9.55 9.15 -5.82
C SER A 14 -10.73 8.62 -6.65
N LYS A 15 -11.96 9.10 -6.36
CA LYS A 15 -13.19 8.75 -7.09
C LYS A 15 -13.16 9.04 -8.60
N TYR A 16 -12.14 9.74 -9.08
CA TYR A 16 -11.99 10.20 -10.47
C TYR A 16 -10.73 9.62 -11.12
N LYS A 17 -10.33 8.40 -10.73
CA LYS A 17 -9.20 7.74 -11.35
C LYS A 17 -9.44 7.55 -12.84
N ASN A 18 -8.41 7.82 -13.63
CA ASN A 18 -8.38 7.39 -15.03
C ASN A 18 -8.27 5.87 -15.10
N LEU A 19 -9.29 5.21 -15.64
CA LEU A 19 -9.33 3.75 -15.81
C LEU A 19 -8.56 3.27 -17.06
N GLU A 20 -7.92 4.17 -17.81
CA GLU A 20 -7.16 3.82 -19.00
C GLU A 20 -5.77 3.27 -18.67
N LYS A 21 -5.23 3.61 -17.50
CA LYS A 21 -3.86 3.30 -17.12
C LYS A 21 -3.75 2.96 -15.65
N PHE A 22 -3.02 1.89 -15.35
CA PHE A 22 -2.67 1.58 -13.96
C PHE A 22 -1.60 2.56 -13.47
N GLU A 23 -1.89 3.25 -12.38
CA GLU A 23 -0.97 4.14 -11.67
C GLU A 23 -1.28 4.12 -10.16
N LEU A 24 -0.25 4.23 -9.35
CA LEU A 24 -0.42 4.47 -7.92
C LEU A 24 -0.69 5.96 -7.68
N ASN A 25 -1.17 6.31 -6.48
CA ASN A 25 -1.58 7.68 -6.17
C ASN A 25 -0.36 8.63 -5.95
N SER A 26 -0.65 9.93 -5.83
CA SER A 26 0.37 10.95 -5.57
C SER A 26 1.14 10.72 -4.26
N ASP A 27 0.45 10.24 -3.23
CA ASP A 27 1.07 9.98 -1.92
C ASP A 27 2.15 8.88 -2.03
N PHE A 28 1.93 7.89 -2.92
CA PHE A 28 2.95 6.89 -3.26
C PHE A 28 4.17 7.53 -3.93
N TYR A 29 3.95 8.36 -4.94
CA TYR A 29 5.06 9.01 -5.65
C TYR A 29 5.87 9.90 -4.73
N GLU A 30 5.25 10.62 -3.81
CA GLU A 30 5.93 11.42 -2.81
C GLU A 30 6.87 10.57 -1.94
N MET A 31 6.39 9.42 -1.48
CA MET A 31 7.19 8.44 -0.72
C MET A 31 8.30 7.82 -1.57
N TYR A 32 7.96 7.49 -2.80
CA TYR A 32 8.86 6.82 -3.73
C TYR A 32 10.01 7.73 -4.17
N ASP A 33 9.73 9.01 -4.43
CA ASP A 33 10.76 10.00 -4.74
C ASP A 33 11.74 10.21 -3.57
N LEU A 34 11.24 10.14 -2.33
CA LEU A 34 12.09 10.17 -1.14
C LEU A 34 13.05 8.98 -1.11
N SER A 35 12.56 7.77 -1.39
CA SER A 35 13.39 6.57 -1.41
C SER A 35 14.44 6.59 -2.51
N ARG A 36 14.17 7.28 -3.62
CA ARG A 36 15.09 7.42 -4.77
C ARG A 36 15.99 8.65 -4.74
N ASN A 37 15.84 9.55 -3.79
CA ASN A 37 16.77 10.65 -3.64
C ASN A 37 18.19 10.07 -3.49
N LYS A 38 19.16 10.59 -4.26
CA LYS A 38 20.56 10.09 -4.34
C LYS A 38 21.23 9.88 -2.97
N LYS A 39 20.73 10.53 -1.93
CA LYS A 39 21.24 10.40 -0.56
C LYS A 39 20.51 9.34 0.28
N CYS A 40 19.33 8.87 -0.17
CA CYS A 40 18.52 7.83 0.49
C CYS A 40 18.43 6.53 -0.31
N ILE A 41 18.80 6.55 -1.61
CA ILE A 41 18.57 5.44 -2.56
C ILE A 41 19.18 4.09 -2.12
N ASP A 42 20.28 4.14 -1.40
CA ASP A 42 20.93 2.94 -0.87
C ASP A 42 20.48 2.59 0.56
N LYS A 43 19.45 3.28 1.08
CA LYS A 43 19.07 3.20 2.49
C LYS A 43 17.58 3.05 2.73
N CYS A 44 16.75 3.39 1.74
CA CYS A 44 15.30 3.29 1.81
C CYS A 44 14.76 2.53 0.60
N GLU A 45 13.87 1.58 0.86
CA GLU A 45 13.19 0.79 -0.16
C GLU A 45 11.69 0.74 0.15
N VAL A 46 10.87 0.95 -0.89
CA VAL A 46 9.40 0.91 -0.72
C VAL A 46 8.90 -0.47 -1.11
N LEU A 47 8.15 -1.08 -0.18
CA LEU A 47 7.54 -2.39 -0.33
C LEU A 47 6.03 -2.23 -0.55
N LEU A 48 5.52 -2.81 -1.62
CA LEU A 48 4.09 -2.94 -1.86
C LEU A 48 3.62 -4.33 -1.46
N PRO A 49 2.85 -4.51 -0.36
CA PRO A 49 2.33 -5.82 -0.01
C PRO A 49 1.50 -6.42 -1.14
N GLU A 50 1.73 -7.69 -1.44
CA GLU A 50 1.03 -8.41 -2.52
C GLU A 50 -0.49 -8.36 -2.33
N LEU A 51 -0.98 -8.45 -1.10
CA LEU A 51 -2.39 -8.33 -0.81
C LEU A 51 -2.92 -6.93 -1.15
N VAL A 52 -2.17 -5.88 -0.82
CA VAL A 52 -2.51 -4.49 -1.19
C VAL A 52 -2.57 -4.34 -2.70
N TYR A 53 -1.58 -4.85 -3.42
CA TYR A 53 -1.56 -4.86 -4.88
C TYR A 53 -2.80 -5.53 -5.48
N ARG A 54 -3.16 -6.72 -4.98
CA ARG A 54 -4.36 -7.44 -5.41
C ARG A 54 -5.65 -6.67 -5.12
N GLU A 55 -5.75 -6.00 -3.98
CA GLU A 55 -6.89 -5.16 -3.64
C GLU A 55 -7.02 -3.95 -4.58
N LEU A 56 -5.91 -3.29 -4.90
CA LEU A 56 -5.91 -2.17 -5.83
C LEU A 56 -6.42 -2.60 -7.21
N LEU A 57 -5.95 -3.73 -7.73
CA LEU A 57 -6.44 -4.29 -8.99
C LEU A 57 -7.94 -4.60 -8.93
N GLN A 58 -8.39 -5.24 -7.86
CA GLN A 58 -9.80 -5.60 -7.69
C GLN A 58 -10.70 -4.36 -7.66
N HIS A 59 -10.28 -3.30 -6.96
CA HIS A 59 -11.03 -2.05 -6.92
C HIS A 59 -11.16 -1.39 -8.30
N GLU A 60 -10.13 -1.46 -9.13
CA GLU A 60 -10.18 -0.93 -10.50
C GLU A 60 -11.09 -1.75 -11.41
N ILE A 61 -11.00 -3.07 -11.32
CA ILE A 61 -11.87 -3.97 -12.08
C ILE A 61 -13.35 -3.72 -11.73
N GLU A 62 -13.65 -3.59 -10.45
CA GLU A 62 -15.02 -3.28 -10.00
C GLU A 62 -15.49 -1.91 -10.45
N ALA A 63 -14.62 -0.91 -10.42
CA ALA A 63 -14.93 0.43 -10.92
C ALA A 63 -15.22 0.41 -12.42
N TYR A 64 -14.41 -0.30 -13.20
CA TYR A 64 -14.61 -0.45 -14.64
C TYR A 64 -15.93 -1.18 -14.94
N ARG A 65 -16.19 -2.31 -14.30
CA ARG A 65 -17.47 -3.07 -14.46
C ARG A 65 -18.67 -2.18 -14.22
N LYS A 66 -18.65 -1.39 -13.14
CA LYS A 66 -19.75 -0.48 -12.81
C LYS A 66 -19.96 0.59 -13.90
N VAL A 67 -18.90 1.14 -14.46
CA VAL A 67 -18.99 2.11 -15.56
C VAL A 67 -19.50 1.41 -16.81
N TYR A 68 -18.98 0.24 -17.15
CA TYR A 68 -19.39 -0.55 -18.29
C TYR A 68 -20.89 -0.85 -18.26
N ASP A 69 -21.39 -1.43 -17.17
CA ASP A 69 -22.82 -1.77 -16.99
C ASP A 69 -23.71 -0.52 -17.11
N THR A 70 -23.28 0.60 -16.54
CA THR A 70 -24.02 1.85 -16.62
C THR A 70 -24.11 2.38 -18.04
N VAL A 71 -23.01 2.38 -18.79
CA VAL A 71 -22.99 2.83 -20.18
C VAL A 71 -23.78 1.89 -21.08
N GLU A 72 -23.68 0.55 -20.88
CA GLU A 72 -24.51 -0.40 -21.63
C GLU A 72 -26.02 -0.15 -21.44
N GLN A 73 -26.46 0.11 -20.21
CA GLN A 73 -27.86 0.45 -19.96
C GLN A 73 -28.31 1.70 -20.74
N TYR A 74 -27.49 2.75 -20.76
CA TYR A 74 -27.79 3.93 -21.55
C TYR A 74 -27.68 3.69 -23.06
N ALA A 75 -26.73 2.90 -23.51
CA ALA A 75 -26.59 2.53 -24.91
C ALA A 75 -27.83 1.81 -25.45
N MET A 76 -28.43 0.90 -24.65
CA MET A 76 -29.68 0.24 -25.00
C MET A 76 -30.86 1.22 -25.13
N GLN A 77 -30.91 2.25 -24.29
CA GLN A 77 -31.98 3.26 -24.33
C GLN A 77 -31.79 4.23 -25.50
N LEU A 78 -30.57 4.48 -25.93
CA LEU A 78 -30.21 5.47 -26.91
C LEU A 78 -29.78 4.85 -28.24
N LYS A 79 -30.03 3.54 -28.46
CA LYS A 79 -29.55 2.77 -29.59
C LYS A 79 -29.83 3.35 -30.97
N ASP A 80 -30.93 4.09 -31.10
CA ASP A 80 -31.34 4.74 -32.37
C ASP A 80 -30.71 6.13 -32.55
N LEU A 81 -30.01 6.64 -31.54
CA LEU A 81 -29.35 7.95 -31.54
C LEU A 81 -27.83 7.87 -31.57
N PHE A 82 -27.28 6.85 -30.87
CA PHE A 82 -25.83 6.70 -30.69
C PHE A 82 -25.41 5.23 -30.75
N SER A 83 -24.20 4.99 -31.24
CA SER A 83 -23.50 3.73 -31.08
C SER A 83 -22.35 3.94 -30.09
N PHE A 84 -22.22 3.04 -29.12
CA PHE A 84 -21.14 3.03 -28.14
C PHE A 84 -20.34 1.75 -28.34
N ASP A 85 -19.04 1.89 -28.59
CA ASP A 85 -18.11 0.77 -28.65
C ASP A 85 -17.11 0.87 -27.49
N PHE A 86 -17.13 -0.13 -26.63
CA PHE A 86 -16.07 -0.27 -25.64
C PHE A 86 -14.84 -0.91 -26.28
N ARG A 87 -13.67 -0.41 -25.94
CA ARG A 87 -12.41 -1.02 -26.36
C ARG A 87 -12.20 -2.41 -25.75
N TYR A 88 -12.69 -2.58 -24.52
CA TYR A 88 -12.57 -3.82 -23.76
C TYR A 88 -13.91 -4.19 -23.11
N THR A 89 -14.23 -5.48 -23.14
CA THR A 89 -15.19 -6.06 -22.22
C THR A 89 -14.60 -6.07 -20.78
N PRO A 90 -15.40 -6.25 -19.72
CA PRO A 90 -14.86 -6.33 -18.35
C PRO A 90 -13.76 -7.38 -18.16
N ASP A 91 -13.86 -8.53 -18.82
CA ASP A 91 -12.86 -9.60 -18.70
C ASP A 91 -11.57 -9.26 -19.48
N GLU A 92 -11.69 -8.64 -20.64
CA GLU A 92 -10.53 -8.15 -21.42
C GLU A 92 -9.84 -6.99 -20.70
N TYR A 93 -10.62 -6.13 -20.04
CA TYR A 93 -10.08 -5.05 -19.23
C TYR A 93 -9.26 -5.58 -18.04
N GLU A 94 -9.74 -6.61 -17.36
CA GLU A 94 -9.00 -7.24 -16.28
C GLU A 94 -7.64 -7.76 -16.73
N ILE A 95 -7.59 -8.43 -17.89
CA ILE A 95 -6.35 -8.94 -18.48
C ILE A 95 -5.37 -7.80 -18.79
N GLU A 96 -5.88 -6.75 -19.45
CA GLU A 96 -5.06 -5.60 -19.83
C GLU A 96 -4.58 -4.81 -18.62
N LEU A 97 -5.44 -4.62 -17.60
CA LEU A 97 -5.07 -3.96 -16.36
C LEU A 97 -3.92 -4.68 -15.63
N ARG A 98 -4.01 -6.03 -15.51
CA ARG A 98 -2.94 -6.83 -14.90
C ARG A 98 -1.63 -6.68 -15.66
N ARG A 99 -1.68 -6.75 -17.00
CA ARG A 99 -0.50 -6.53 -17.85
C ARG A 99 0.14 -5.15 -17.63
N GLN A 100 -0.69 -4.11 -17.56
CA GLN A 100 -0.21 -2.74 -17.32
C GLN A 100 0.38 -2.61 -15.92
N ALA A 101 -0.26 -3.19 -14.92
CA ALA A 101 0.22 -3.14 -13.54
C ALA A 101 1.57 -3.86 -13.38
N ASP A 102 1.72 -5.05 -13.95
CA ASP A 102 2.98 -5.79 -13.91
C ASP A 102 4.10 -5.03 -14.63
N GLN A 103 3.79 -4.42 -15.78
CA GLN A 103 4.73 -3.58 -16.50
C GLN A 103 5.13 -2.35 -15.67
N TYR A 104 4.16 -1.66 -15.07
CA TYR A 104 4.39 -0.51 -14.21
C TYR A 104 5.29 -0.84 -13.02
N LEU A 105 5.01 -1.93 -12.31
CA LEU A 105 5.84 -2.37 -11.18
C LEU A 105 7.28 -2.66 -11.61
N ALA A 106 7.45 -3.29 -12.77
CA ALA A 106 8.78 -3.60 -13.31
C ALA A 106 9.56 -2.34 -13.72
N GLU A 107 8.90 -1.39 -14.41
CA GLU A 107 9.50 -0.13 -14.85
C GLU A 107 9.90 0.74 -13.66
N GLU A 108 9.03 0.82 -12.65
CA GLU A 108 9.27 1.59 -11.44
C GLU A 108 10.14 0.85 -10.40
N LYS A 109 10.50 -0.41 -10.64
CA LYS A 109 11.29 -1.26 -9.72
C LYS A 109 10.69 -1.31 -8.30
N ILE A 110 9.36 -1.46 -8.23
CA ILE A 110 8.65 -1.60 -6.97
C ILE A 110 8.77 -3.05 -6.51
N GLU A 111 9.26 -3.25 -5.30
CA GLU A 111 9.35 -4.58 -4.71
C GLU A 111 8.00 -5.00 -4.13
N ILE A 112 7.57 -6.21 -4.49
CA ILE A 112 6.36 -6.82 -3.93
C ILE A 112 6.73 -7.59 -2.67
N LEU A 113 6.16 -7.16 -1.54
CA LEU A 113 6.20 -7.90 -0.29
C LEU A 113 5.26 -9.13 -0.39
N PRO A 114 5.78 -10.36 -0.42
CA PRO A 114 4.93 -11.54 -0.61
C PRO A 114 3.99 -11.76 0.57
N VAL A 115 2.87 -12.44 0.33
CA VAL A 115 1.95 -12.87 1.39
C VAL A 115 2.66 -13.78 2.36
N CYS A 116 2.33 -13.67 3.65
CA CYS A 116 2.91 -14.47 4.72
C CYS A 116 2.81 -15.97 4.45
N LYS A 117 3.77 -16.72 4.98
CA LYS A 117 3.83 -18.17 4.85
C LYS A 117 2.66 -18.85 5.58
N ASP A 118 2.26 -20.02 5.14
CA ASP A 118 1.18 -20.82 5.75
C ASP A 118 1.38 -21.03 7.26
N ALA A 119 2.62 -21.07 7.72
CA ALA A 119 2.96 -21.19 9.14
C ALA A 119 2.41 -20.03 9.99
N GLN A 120 2.12 -18.86 9.40
CA GLN A 120 1.52 -17.73 10.12
C GLN A 120 0.02 -17.89 10.38
N PHE A 121 -0.64 -18.83 9.74
CA PHE A 121 -2.08 -19.02 9.92
C PHE A 121 -2.48 -19.23 11.39
N GLN A 122 -1.72 -20.00 12.16
CA GLN A 122 -1.98 -20.20 13.57
C GLN A 122 -1.83 -18.90 14.39
N ASN A 123 -0.83 -18.10 14.06
CA ASN A 123 -0.62 -16.81 14.72
C ASN A 123 -1.75 -15.82 14.41
N ILE A 124 -2.22 -15.78 13.17
CA ILE A 124 -3.39 -14.97 12.76
C ILE A 124 -4.63 -15.42 13.53
N LEU A 125 -4.87 -16.73 13.60
CA LEU A 125 -6.01 -17.29 14.31
C LEU A 125 -5.99 -16.96 15.81
N GLU A 126 -4.85 -17.16 16.47
CA GLU A 126 -4.69 -16.84 17.88
C GLU A 126 -4.86 -15.34 18.17
N THR A 127 -4.30 -14.49 17.31
CA THR A 127 -4.44 -13.03 17.42
C THR A 127 -5.90 -12.62 17.29
N SER A 128 -6.64 -13.23 16.36
CA SER A 128 -8.08 -13.01 16.17
C SER A 128 -8.90 -13.45 17.38
N ILE A 129 -8.66 -14.66 17.92
CA ILE A 129 -9.37 -15.19 19.10
C ILE A 129 -9.14 -14.31 20.31
N LYS A 130 -7.91 -13.83 20.51
CA LYS A 130 -7.52 -12.98 21.64
C LYS A 130 -7.90 -11.52 21.42
N LYS A 131 -8.42 -11.15 20.23
CA LYS A 131 -8.74 -9.76 19.83
C LYS A 131 -7.55 -8.81 20.01
N LEU A 132 -6.37 -9.29 19.65
CA LEU A 132 -5.16 -8.49 19.67
C LEU A 132 -4.99 -7.75 18.33
N PRO A 133 -4.32 -6.57 18.29
CA PRO A 133 -4.09 -5.87 17.03
C PRO A 133 -3.41 -6.77 15.98
N PRO A 134 -3.84 -6.68 14.70
CA PRO A 134 -4.78 -5.70 14.14
C PRO A 134 -6.26 -6.06 14.24
N PHE A 135 -6.67 -7.01 15.10
CA PHE A 135 -8.08 -7.33 15.32
C PHE A 135 -8.67 -6.46 16.44
N GLU A 136 -9.68 -5.66 16.12
CA GLU A 136 -10.47 -4.89 17.12
C GLU A 136 -11.63 -5.69 17.68
N GLY A 137 -12.07 -6.73 16.97
CA GLY A 137 -13.26 -7.50 17.29
C GLY A 137 -14.56 -6.72 17.09
N VAL A 138 -14.57 -5.72 16.22
CA VAL A 138 -15.72 -4.90 15.94
C VAL A 138 -16.66 -5.62 14.99
N LYS A 139 -17.94 -5.74 15.36
CA LYS A 139 -18.95 -6.41 14.55
C LYS A 139 -19.07 -5.78 13.15
N GLY A 140 -18.95 -6.60 12.11
CA GLY A 140 -19.07 -6.17 10.69
C GLY A 140 -17.77 -5.70 10.06
N LYS A 141 -16.62 -5.82 10.74
CA LYS A 141 -15.30 -5.48 10.21
C LYS A 141 -14.36 -6.69 10.02
N ALA A 142 -14.85 -7.90 10.23
CA ALA A 142 -14.02 -9.11 10.26
C ALA A 142 -13.17 -9.31 8.99
N ASP A 143 -13.72 -9.02 7.81
CA ASP A 143 -13.00 -9.19 6.54
C ASP A 143 -11.82 -8.21 6.45
N LYS A 144 -12.04 -6.96 6.87
CA LYS A 144 -11.00 -5.93 6.88
C LYS A 144 -9.90 -6.29 7.88
N GLU A 145 -10.26 -6.61 9.11
CA GLU A 145 -9.33 -6.97 10.16
C GLU A 145 -8.46 -8.19 9.76
N PHE A 146 -9.05 -9.15 9.02
CA PHE A 146 -8.30 -10.30 8.52
C PHE A 146 -7.24 -9.89 7.49
N LYS A 147 -7.57 -8.98 6.56
CA LYS A 147 -6.63 -8.49 5.56
C LYS A 147 -5.48 -7.71 6.21
N ASP A 148 -5.81 -6.84 7.16
CA ASP A 148 -4.83 -6.09 7.95
C ASP A 148 -3.86 -7.04 8.68
N ALA A 149 -4.39 -8.16 9.22
CA ALA A 149 -3.57 -9.18 9.85
C ALA A 149 -2.65 -9.90 8.85
N VAL A 150 -3.15 -10.24 7.67
CA VAL A 150 -2.31 -10.87 6.62
C VAL A 150 -1.18 -9.93 6.21
N ILE A 151 -1.44 -8.64 5.99
CA ILE A 151 -0.41 -7.65 5.67
C ILE A 151 0.61 -7.56 6.80
N TRP A 152 0.15 -7.51 8.04
CA TRP A 152 1.00 -7.45 9.23
C TRP A 152 1.93 -8.65 9.36
N PHE A 153 1.41 -9.86 9.23
CA PHE A 153 2.21 -11.08 9.32
C PHE A 153 3.10 -11.30 8.10
N SER A 154 2.74 -10.76 6.94
CA SER A 154 3.62 -10.71 5.77
C SER A 154 4.86 -9.87 6.04
N LEU A 155 4.66 -8.70 6.65
CA LEU A 155 5.76 -7.82 7.02
C LEU A 155 6.69 -8.47 8.07
N ILE A 156 6.13 -9.20 9.05
CA ILE A 156 6.90 -9.95 10.03
C ILE A 156 7.76 -11.04 9.38
N ASP A 157 7.18 -11.82 8.46
CA ASP A 157 7.94 -12.86 7.77
C ASP A 157 9.06 -12.30 6.91
N TYR A 158 8.80 -11.22 6.21
CA TYR A 158 9.81 -10.53 5.43
C TYR A 158 10.94 -9.97 6.31
N ALA A 159 10.59 -9.36 7.44
CA ALA A 159 11.56 -8.77 8.36
C ALA A 159 12.49 -9.79 9.01
N LYS A 160 12.06 -11.04 9.18
CA LYS A 160 12.92 -12.15 9.67
C LYS A 160 14.05 -12.47 8.70
N GLU A 161 13.82 -12.29 7.41
CA GLU A 161 14.77 -12.62 6.33
C GLU A 161 15.59 -11.39 5.89
N HIS A 162 15.09 -10.17 6.16
CA HIS A 162 15.69 -8.91 5.73
C HIS A 162 15.91 -7.97 6.93
N PRO A 163 17.01 -8.14 7.70
CA PRO A 163 17.29 -7.32 8.87
C PRO A 163 17.45 -5.84 8.51
N ALA A 164 16.55 -4.98 9.02
CA ALA A 164 16.53 -3.54 8.78
C ALA A 164 15.59 -2.83 9.77
N ASP A 165 15.52 -1.51 9.70
CA ASP A 165 14.43 -0.75 10.31
C ASP A 165 13.22 -0.72 9.38
N TYR A 166 12.02 -0.76 9.95
CA TYR A 166 10.77 -0.83 9.20
C TYR A 166 9.87 0.36 9.48
N ILE A 167 9.18 0.81 8.44
CA ILE A 167 8.13 1.81 8.52
C ILE A 167 6.87 1.21 7.90
N PHE A 168 5.74 1.29 8.61
CA PHE A 168 4.44 0.91 8.08
C PHE A 168 3.55 2.15 8.00
N VAL A 169 3.10 2.49 6.80
CA VAL A 169 2.29 3.68 6.53
C VAL A 169 0.84 3.25 6.30
N THR A 170 -0.04 3.68 7.20
CA THR A 170 -1.46 3.32 7.16
C THR A 170 -2.31 4.43 7.77
N LYS A 171 -3.50 4.66 7.22
CA LYS A 171 -4.52 5.55 7.80
C LYS A 171 -5.44 4.82 8.79
N ASP A 172 -5.20 3.54 9.06
CA ASP A 172 -6.02 2.77 9.98
C ASP A 172 -5.68 3.06 11.45
N LYS A 173 -6.71 3.45 12.19
CA LYS A 173 -6.58 3.85 13.61
C LYS A 173 -6.07 2.72 14.51
N ILE A 174 -6.24 1.45 14.12
CA ILE A 174 -5.76 0.31 14.91
C ILE A 174 -4.25 0.36 15.12
N PHE A 175 -3.51 0.85 14.11
CA PHE A 175 -2.06 0.97 14.16
C PHE A 175 -1.56 2.23 14.87
N HIS A 176 -2.44 3.20 15.17
CA HIS A 176 -2.08 4.50 15.76
C HIS A 176 -2.51 4.67 17.23
N GLY A 177 -3.42 3.84 17.74
CA GLY A 177 -3.82 3.88 19.14
C GLY A 177 -2.65 3.55 20.09
N ASN A 178 -2.42 4.35 21.12
CA ASN A 178 -1.24 4.25 21.98
C ASN A 178 -0.98 2.82 22.52
N GLU A 179 -2.00 2.12 22.98
CA GLU A 179 -1.86 0.74 23.50
C GLU A 179 -1.60 -0.26 22.38
N ASN A 180 -2.36 -0.15 21.28
CA ASN A 180 -2.20 -1.03 20.12
C ASN A 180 -0.83 -0.84 19.45
N LYS A 181 -0.42 0.42 19.25
CA LYS A 181 0.89 0.78 18.70
C LYS A 181 2.03 0.18 19.53
N LYS A 182 1.93 0.27 20.86
CA LYS A 182 2.93 -0.31 21.77
C LYS A 182 2.96 -1.83 21.68
N TRP A 183 1.78 -2.46 21.62
CA TRP A 183 1.69 -3.91 21.47
C TRP A 183 2.29 -4.38 20.14
N LEU A 184 1.91 -3.76 19.02
CA LEU A 184 2.41 -4.06 17.68
C LEU A 184 3.93 -3.89 17.59
N TYR A 185 4.46 -2.79 18.18
CA TYR A 185 5.89 -2.54 18.24
C TYR A 185 6.63 -3.67 18.97
N ASN A 186 6.20 -4.00 20.19
CA ASN A 186 6.82 -5.04 20.99
C ASN A 186 6.71 -6.41 20.29
N PHE A 187 5.54 -6.72 19.74
CA PHE A 187 5.32 -7.97 19.02
C PHE A 187 6.23 -8.11 17.80
N PHE A 188 6.42 -7.03 17.05
CA PHE A 188 7.32 -7.02 15.91
C PHE A 188 8.78 -7.24 16.34
N GLU A 189 9.25 -6.50 17.34
CA GLU A 189 10.60 -6.62 17.86
C GLU A 189 10.89 -8.01 18.44
N GLU A 190 9.97 -8.58 19.22
CA GLU A 190 10.08 -9.93 19.78
C GLU A 190 10.16 -11.03 18.68
N ASN A 191 9.43 -10.86 17.58
CA ASN A 191 9.36 -11.86 16.52
C ASN A 191 10.45 -11.73 15.45
N THR A 192 11.02 -10.54 15.28
CA THR A 192 11.97 -10.26 14.19
C THR A 192 13.34 -9.79 14.67
N GLY A 193 13.45 -9.30 15.89
CA GLY A 193 14.63 -8.59 16.40
C GLY A 193 14.82 -7.20 15.78
N GLN A 194 13.85 -6.71 14.99
CA GLN A 194 13.91 -5.45 14.23
C GLN A 194 12.96 -4.42 14.83
N LYS A 195 13.14 -3.14 14.46
CA LYS A 195 12.25 -2.06 14.87
C LYS A 195 11.25 -1.72 13.77
N ILE A 196 10.06 -1.30 14.18
CA ILE A 196 9.02 -0.80 13.27
C ILE A 196 8.44 0.51 13.79
N LEU A 197 8.18 1.45 12.88
CA LEU A 197 7.49 2.70 13.17
C LEU A 197 6.21 2.77 12.34
N PHE A 198 5.18 3.41 12.90
CA PHE A 198 3.87 3.55 12.26
C PHE A 198 3.62 5.02 11.99
N TYR A 199 3.33 5.35 10.73
CA TYR A 199 3.02 6.70 10.28
C TYR A 199 1.69 6.75 9.55
N HIS A 200 1.04 7.90 9.63
CA HIS A 200 -0.27 8.13 9.06
C HIS A 200 -0.20 8.66 7.63
N ASP A 201 0.84 9.43 7.31
CA ASP A 201 0.99 10.10 6.03
C ASP A 201 2.45 10.21 5.56
N ALA A 202 2.63 10.67 4.32
CA ALA A 202 3.93 10.81 3.68
C ALA A 202 4.83 11.85 4.36
N GLU A 203 4.25 12.91 4.91
CA GLU A 203 5.02 13.97 5.56
C GLU A 203 5.67 13.49 6.86
N GLU A 204 4.94 12.70 7.68
CA GLU A 204 5.50 12.07 8.88
C GLU A 204 6.69 11.15 8.52
N VAL A 205 6.57 10.37 7.43
CA VAL A 205 7.67 9.53 6.95
C VAL A 205 8.86 10.38 6.51
N ARG A 206 8.61 11.43 5.73
CA ARG A 206 9.66 12.32 5.24
C ARG A 206 10.48 12.91 6.37
N GLN A 207 9.82 13.47 7.37
CA GLN A 207 10.49 14.05 8.55
C GLN A 207 11.36 13.03 9.27
N ASN A 208 10.88 11.80 9.40
CA ASN A 208 11.60 10.75 10.11
C ASN A 208 12.81 10.22 9.34
N ILE A 209 12.71 10.11 8.03
CA ILE A 209 13.88 9.75 7.19
C ILE A 209 14.97 10.82 7.30
N ILE A 210 14.61 12.10 7.36
CA ILE A 210 15.54 13.20 7.57
C ILE A 210 16.23 13.05 8.94
N GLU A 211 15.45 12.90 10.02
CA GLU A 211 16.03 12.72 11.36
C GLU A 211 16.93 11.49 11.45
N PHE A 212 16.55 10.39 10.78
CA PHE A 212 17.37 9.19 10.72
C PHE A 212 18.69 9.44 9.97
N SER A 213 18.65 10.17 8.86
CA SER A 213 19.85 10.52 8.09
C SER A 213 20.80 11.40 8.89
N GLU A 214 20.30 12.38 9.64
CA GLU A 214 21.06 13.26 10.50
C GLU A 214 21.72 12.49 11.67
N LYS A 215 20.98 11.62 12.34
CA LYS A 215 21.47 10.80 13.47
C LYS A 215 22.52 9.77 13.06
N SER A 216 22.51 9.32 11.81
CA SER A 216 23.48 8.35 11.28
C SER A 216 24.78 9.00 10.75
N GLY A 217 24.99 10.30 10.97
CA GLY A 217 26.22 11.00 10.57
C GLY A 217 26.37 11.18 9.07
N LEU A 218 25.28 11.15 8.34
CA LEU A 218 25.22 11.44 6.91
C LEU A 218 25.16 12.95 6.74
N GLU A 219 26.12 13.51 6.00
CA GLU A 219 26.18 14.93 5.67
C GLU A 219 24.84 15.48 5.23
N GLU A 220 24.53 16.72 5.68
CA GLU A 220 23.26 17.43 5.48
C GLU A 220 22.65 17.20 4.09
N VAL A 221 21.47 16.63 4.08
CA VAL A 221 20.66 16.49 2.87
C VAL A 221 19.91 17.81 2.70
N GLU A 222 20.46 18.76 1.94
CA GLU A 222 19.64 19.85 1.41
C GLU A 222 18.54 19.24 0.52
N ILE A 223 17.33 19.15 1.09
CA ILE A 223 16.14 18.85 0.30
C ILE A 223 15.83 20.13 -0.48
N VAL A 224 16.22 20.15 -1.74
CA VAL A 224 15.72 21.15 -2.68
C VAL A 224 14.25 20.80 -2.93
N VAL A 225 13.36 21.42 -2.19
CA VAL A 225 11.95 21.48 -2.51
C VAL A 225 11.86 22.26 -3.81
N GLN A 226 11.77 21.59 -4.94
CA GLN A 226 11.32 22.23 -6.15
C GLN A 226 9.82 22.53 -5.95
N GLU A 227 9.52 23.75 -5.54
CA GLU A 227 8.19 24.32 -5.71
C GLU A 227 7.86 24.25 -7.21
N LYS A 228 7.07 23.27 -7.59
CA LYS A 228 6.38 23.33 -8.87
C LYS A 228 5.32 24.43 -8.73
N ALA A 229 5.70 25.64 -9.15
CA ALA A 229 4.71 26.69 -9.41
C ALA A 229 3.74 26.14 -10.49
N TRP A 230 2.50 26.04 -10.14
CA TRP A 230 1.40 25.81 -11.07
C TRP A 230 1.09 27.17 -11.73
N GLU A 231 1.51 27.35 -12.97
CA GLU A 231 0.91 28.29 -13.89
C GLU A 231 -0.19 27.61 -14.70
#